data_e4320471c9331d2056fbb21a7201a84c
#
_entry.id   e4320471c9331d2056fbb21a7201a84c
#
_cell.length_a   1.000
_cell.length_b   1.000
_cell.length_c   1.000
_cell.angle_alpha   90.00
_cell.angle_beta   90.00
_cell.angle_gamma   90.00
#
_symmetry.space_group_name_H-M   'P 1'
#
loop_
_entity.id
_entity.type
_entity.pdbx_description
1 polymer ?
#
loop_
_entity_poly.entity_id
_entity_poly.type
_entity_poly.pdbx_seq_one_letter_code
_entity_poly.pdbx_strand_id
1 'polypeptide(L)'
;MKGFTLLEMLISVAIIAIVGTTISTAVGSVATQTHALERRTLANWISQNAMTRLRLDLRANPRVLPEGKDSVRFFMSNRQWDVLTQVTSTDSPLLRRIEMDVYEVVDGERQGPYDHLIAFVGRR
;
A
#
# COMPACT_ATOMS: atom_id res chain seq x y z
N MET A 1 -51.31 -9.99 35.29
CA MET A 1 -50.06 -10.11 34.50
C MET A 1 -50.33 -9.78 33.05
N LYS A 2 -49.61 -8.85 32.49
CA LYS A 2 -49.71 -8.53 31.07
C LYS A 2 -48.64 -9.33 30.36
N GLY A 3 -49.03 -10.21 29.42
CA GLY A 3 -48.13 -10.95 28.54
C GLY A 3 -47.74 -10.16 27.31
N PHE A 4 -46.64 -10.54 26.67
CA PHE A 4 -46.26 -9.97 25.37
C PHE A 4 -47.24 -10.41 24.27
N THR A 5 -47.55 -9.46 23.39
CA THR A 5 -48.34 -9.76 22.21
C THR A 5 -47.47 -10.40 21.12
N LEU A 6 -48.09 -11.23 20.28
CA LEU A 6 -47.41 -11.88 19.15
C LEU A 6 -46.84 -10.84 18.17
N LEU A 7 -47.54 -9.73 17.98
CA LEU A 7 -47.07 -8.61 17.17
C LEU A 7 -45.83 -7.93 17.74
N GLU A 8 -45.78 -7.74 19.05
CA GLU A 8 -44.65 -7.14 19.75
C GLU A 8 -43.37 -8.01 19.62
N MET A 9 -43.51 -9.32 19.71
CA MET A 9 -42.41 -10.27 19.46
C MET A 9 -41.94 -10.21 18.01
N LEU A 10 -42.83 -10.14 17.03
CA LEU A 10 -42.50 -10.01 15.62
C LEU A 10 -41.72 -8.74 15.32
N ILE A 11 -42.17 -7.60 15.87
CA ILE A 11 -41.52 -6.30 15.70
C ILE A 11 -40.11 -6.35 16.33
N SER A 12 -39.97 -6.94 17.53
CA SER A 12 -38.67 -7.05 18.21
C SER A 12 -37.69 -7.89 17.40
N VAL A 13 -38.10 -9.02 16.85
CA VAL A 13 -37.26 -9.87 15.99
C VAL A 13 -36.88 -9.13 14.70
N ALA A 14 -37.81 -8.41 14.10
CA ALA A 14 -37.53 -7.60 12.89
C ALA A 14 -36.47 -6.54 13.15
N ILE A 15 -36.54 -5.82 14.27
CA ILE A 15 -35.56 -4.80 14.66
C ILE A 15 -34.20 -5.46 14.89
N ILE A 16 -34.14 -6.59 15.61
CA ILE A 16 -32.88 -7.32 15.85
C ILE A 16 -32.27 -7.78 14.51
N ALA A 17 -33.06 -8.27 13.57
CA ALA A 17 -32.60 -8.69 12.27
C ALA A 17 -31.98 -7.53 11.46
N ILE A 18 -32.63 -6.37 11.44
CA ILE A 18 -32.14 -5.16 10.76
C ILE A 18 -30.83 -4.68 11.40
N VAL A 19 -30.79 -4.58 12.72
CA VAL A 19 -29.58 -4.15 13.45
C VAL A 19 -28.44 -5.15 13.23
N GLY A 20 -28.72 -6.44 13.30
CA GLY A 20 -27.73 -7.50 13.08
C GLY A 20 -27.09 -7.44 11.69
N THR A 21 -27.90 -7.20 10.64
CA THR A 21 -27.36 -7.08 9.27
C THR A 21 -26.51 -5.83 9.09
N THR A 22 -26.90 -4.70 9.66
CA THR A 22 -26.11 -3.46 9.57
C THR A 22 -24.78 -3.57 10.30
N ILE A 23 -24.74 -4.21 11.47
CA ILE A 23 -23.49 -4.45 12.20
C ILE A 23 -22.58 -5.38 11.40
N SER A 24 -23.13 -6.48 10.84
CA SER A 24 -22.34 -7.44 10.06
C SER A 24 -21.71 -6.80 8.83
N THR A 25 -22.43 -5.96 8.11
CA THR A 25 -21.87 -5.24 6.96
C THR A 25 -20.80 -4.23 7.37
N ALA A 26 -20.99 -3.52 8.47
CA ALA A 26 -20.01 -2.57 8.99
C ALA A 26 -18.70 -3.27 9.38
N VAL A 27 -18.80 -4.39 10.11
CA VAL A 27 -17.60 -5.19 10.50
C VAL A 27 -16.87 -5.73 9.27
N GLY A 28 -17.58 -6.25 8.28
CA GLY A 28 -17.00 -6.73 7.03
C GLY A 28 -16.24 -5.63 6.28
N SER A 29 -16.80 -4.42 6.21
CA SER A 29 -16.15 -3.31 5.53
C SER A 29 -14.88 -2.83 6.27
N VAL A 30 -14.90 -2.79 7.59
CA VAL A 30 -13.72 -2.44 8.41
C VAL A 30 -12.60 -3.47 8.20
N ALA A 31 -12.89 -4.75 8.18
CA ALA A 31 -11.91 -5.80 7.95
C ALA A 31 -11.22 -5.63 6.58
N THR A 32 -11.99 -5.40 5.52
CA THR A 32 -11.47 -5.19 4.16
C THR A 32 -10.59 -3.93 4.06
N GLN A 33 -11.02 -2.84 4.70
CA GLN A 33 -10.24 -1.60 4.74
C GLN A 33 -8.93 -1.76 5.52
N THR A 34 -8.95 -2.51 6.62
CA THR A 34 -7.75 -2.79 7.43
C THR A 34 -6.69 -3.54 6.62
N HIS A 35 -7.07 -4.54 5.84
CA HIS A 35 -6.15 -5.25 4.95
C HIS A 35 -5.58 -4.37 3.84
N ALA A 36 -6.39 -3.46 3.28
CA ALA A 36 -5.92 -2.52 2.28
C ALA A 36 -4.92 -1.50 2.87
N LEU A 37 -5.19 -1.01 4.08
CA LEU A 37 -4.29 -0.10 4.81
C LEU A 37 -2.96 -0.78 5.18
N GLU A 38 -3.00 -2.03 5.63
CA GLU A 38 -1.79 -2.80 5.92
C GLU A 38 -0.88 -2.88 4.69
N ARG A 39 -1.42 -3.27 3.53
CA ARG A 39 -0.65 -3.35 2.27
C ARG A 39 -0.04 -2.02 1.87
N ARG A 40 -0.81 -0.94 1.94
CA ARG A 40 -0.31 0.41 1.64
C ARG A 40 0.77 0.86 2.60
N THR A 41 0.63 0.57 3.89
CA THR A 41 1.63 0.91 4.90
C THR A 41 2.93 0.16 4.67
N LEU A 42 2.87 -1.14 4.41
CA LEU A 42 4.04 -1.96 4.08
C LEU A 42 4.70 -1.47 2.79
N ALA A 43 3.93 -1.20 1.76
CA ALA A 43 4.44 -0.68 0.49
C ALA A 43 5.13 0.68 0.66
N ASN A 44 4.58 1.56 1.47
CA ASN A 44 5.20 2.85 1.80
C ASN A 44 6.53 2.68 2.54
N TRP A 45 6.60 1.77 3.51
CA TRP A 45 7.87 1.47 4.19
C TRP A 45 8.91 0.92 3.23
N ILE A 46 8.51 0.07 2.30
CA ILE A 46 9.42 -0.49 1.29
C ILE A 46 9.94 0.61 0.36
N SER A 47 9.09 1.49 -0.13
CA SER A 47 9.50 2.60 -1.01
C SER A 47 10.46 3.56 -0.30
N GLN A 48 10.19 3.91 0.95
CA GLN A 48 11.05 4.76 1.78
C GLN A 48 12.41 4.10 2.06
N ASN A 49 12.42 2.80 2.38
CA ASN A 49 13.65 2.05 2.58
C ASN A 49 14.47 1.94 1.31
N ALA A 50 13.83 1.67 0.17
CA ALA A 50 14.51 1.61 -1.12
C ALA A 50 15.14 2.95 -1.49
N MET A 51 14.42 4.05 -1.29
CA MET A 51 14.93 5.39 -1.54
C MET A 51 16.07 5.77 -0.60
N THR A 52 15.98 5.40 0.66
CA THR A 52 17.04 5.63 1.65
C THR A 52 18.32 4.89 1.29
N ARG A 53 18.20 3.61 0.89
CA ARG A 53 19.35 2.82 0.42
C ARG A 53 20.00 3.44 -0.80
N LEU A 54 19.21 3.88 -1.77
CA LEU A 54 19.72 4.55 -2.96
C LEU A 54 20.47 5.84 -2.60
N ARG A 55 19.93 6.65 -1.70
CA ARG A 55 20.59 7.89 -1.23
C ARG A 55 21.90 7.61 -0.49
N LEU A 56 21.93 6.57 0.33
CA LEU A 56 23.15 6.16 1.05
C LEU A 56 24.22 5.64 0.08
N ASP A 57 23.80 4.84 -0.91
CA ASP A 57 24.72 4.36 -1.96
C ASP A 57 25.33 5.51 -2.76
N LEU A 58 24.51 6.49 -3.14
CA LEU A 58 24.99 7.70 -3.85
C LEU A 58 25.90 8.60 -3.00
N ARG A 59 25.74 8.58 -1.68
CA ARG A 59 26.66 9.30 -0.78
C ARG A 59 28.00 8.58 -0.65
N ALA A 60 27.98 7.25 -0.59
CA ALA A 60 29.17 6.44 -0.51
C ALA A 60 29.92 6.40 -1.85
N ASN A 61 29.18 6.35 -2.95
CA ASN A 61 29.71 6.28 -4.31
C ASN A 61 29.06 7.39 -5.17
N PRO A 62 29.61 8.62 -5.12
CA PRO A 62 29.04 9.73 -5.88
C PRO A 62 29.11 9.48 -7.38
N ARG A 63 27.95 9.32 -8.00
CA ARG A 63 27.80 9.11 -9.44
C ARG A 63 26.50 9.73 -9.96
N VAL A 64 26.44 9.99 -11.25
CA VAL A 64 25.20 10.30 -11.91
C VAL A 64 24.46 9.00 -12.19
N LEU A 65 23.20 8.88 -11.75
CA LEU A 65 22.40 7.72 -12.04
C LEU A 65 22.11 7.64 -13.55
N PRO A 66 22.33 6.47 -14.18
CA PRO A 66 21.93 6.26 -15.55
C PRO A 66 20.40 6.31 -15.68
N GLU A 67 19.92 6.78 -16.78
CA GLU A 67 18.49 6.70 -17.12
C GLU A 67 18.11 5.25 -17.39
N GLY A 68 16.91 4.89 -17.00
CA GLY A 68 16.41 3.54 -17.25
C GLY A 68 15.43 3.07 -16.20
N LYS A 69 15.04 1.83 -16.35
CA LYS A 69 14.14 1.11 -15.43
C LYS A 69 14.90 -0.04 -14.80
N ASP A 70 14.69 -0.21 -13.51
CA ASP A 70 15.21 -1.34 -12.75
C ASP A 70 14.13 -1.86 -11.81
N SER A 71 14.22 -3.11 -11.41
CA SER A 71 13.32 -3.71 -10.46
C SER A 71 14.09 -4.51 -9.42
N VAL A 72 13.74 -4.31 -8.15
CA VAL A 72 14.36 -5.02 -7.04
C VAL A 72 13.27 -5.70 -6.23
N ARG A 73 13.51 -6.95 -5.86
CA ARG A 73 12.60 -7.73 -5.04
C ARG A 73 12.94 -7.59 -3.57
N PHE A 74 11.92 -7.34 -2.76
CA PHE A 74 11.99 -7.26 -1.32
C PHE A 74 11.09 -8.31 -0.68
N PHE A 75 11.50 -8.77 0.51
CA PHE A 75 10.68 -9.62 1.37
C PHE A 75 10.36 -8.88 2.65
N MET A 76 9.09 -8.69 2.93
CA MET A 76 8.61 -8.05 4.14
C MET A 76 7.26 -8.62 4.55
N SER A 77 7.08 -8.89 5.85
CA SER A 77 5.85 -9.44 6.41
C SER A 77 5.39 -10.74 5.75
N ASN A 78 6.33 -11.64 5.46
CA ASN A 78 6.10 -12.91 4.78
C ASN A 78 5.47 -12.79 3.38
N ARG A 79 5.69 -11.65 2.72
CA ARG A 79 5.22 -11.33 1.38
C ARG A 79 6.38 -10.90 0.49
N GLN A 80 6.21 -11.13 -0.81
CA GLN A 80 7.15 -10.66 -1.82
C GLN A 80 6.65 -9.34 -2.41
N TRP A 81 7.59 -8.42 -2.59
CA TRP A 81 7.33 -7.10 -3.14
C TRP A 81 8.32 -6.79 -4.25
N ASP A 82 7.84 -6.25 -5.36
CA ASP A 82 8.69 -5.72 -6.43
C ASP A 82 8.64 -4.20 -6.41
N VAL A 83 9.81 -3.57 -6.33
CA VAL A 83 9.97 -2.13 -6.47
C VAL A 83 10.48 -1.85 -7.87
N LEU A 84 9.64 -1.24 -8.69
CA LEU A 84 10.02 -0.72 -10.00
C LEU A 84 10.57 0.69 -9.81
N THR A 85 11.82 0.89 -10.22
CA THR A 85 12.47 2.20 -10.18
C THR A 85 12.68 2.70 -11.59
N GLN A 86 12.19 3.89 -11.90
CA GLN A 86 12.43 4.58 -13.16
C GLN A 86 13.23 5.84 -12.89
N VAL A 87 14.36 5.99 -13.58
CA VAL A 87 15.21 7.17 -13.52
C VAL A 87 15.09 7.93 -14.83
N THR A 88 14.72 9.20 -14.73
CA THR A 88 14.60 10.11 -15.88
C THR A 88 15.45 11.35 -15.68
N SER A 89 15.93 11.93 -16.77
CA SER A 89 16.57 13.24 -16.76
C SER A 89 15.57 14.33 -16.44
N THR A 90 16.10 15.45 -15.97
CA THR A 90 15.37 16.70 -15.79
C THR A 90 16.03 17.78 -16.65
N ASP A 91 15.46 18.96 -16.68
CA ASP A 91 16.07 20.13 -17.35
C ASP A 91 17.48 20.49 -16.79
N SER A 92 17.75 20.05 -15.57
CA SER A 92 19.08 20.18 -14.96
C SER A 92 19.91 18.92 -15.16
N PRO A 93 21.12 19.01 -15.76
CA PRO A 93 21.99 17.86 -15.96
C PRO A 93 22.48 17.23 -14.65
N LEU A 94 22.40 17.97 -13.55
CA LEU A 94 22.83 17.52 -12.22
C LEU A 94 21.70 16.87 -11.41
N LEU A 95 20.47 16.88 -11.91
CA LEU A 95 19.30 16.40 -11.19
C LEU A 95 18.64 15.23 -11.95
N ARG A 96 18.34 14.17 -11.25
CA ARG A 96 17.58 13.03 -11.77
C ARG A 96 16.26 12.91 -11.03
N ARG A 97 15.19 12.67 -11.77
CA ARG A 97 13.90 12.32 -11.23
C ARG A 97 13.83 10.81 -11.09
N ILE A 98 13.43 10.35 -9.92
CA ILE A 98 13.27 8.94 -9.60
C ILE A 98 11.81 8.70 -9.27
N GLU A 99 11.21 7.74 -9.93
CA GLU A 99 9.88 7.24 -9.63
C GLU A 99 10.01 5.79 -9.17
N MET A 100 9.38 5.47 -8.04
CA MET A 100 9.34 4.12 -7.49
C MET A 100 7.90 3.68 -7.33
N ASP A 101 7.56 2.56 -7.94
CA ASP A 101 6.26 1.90 -7.80
C ASP A 101 6.45 0.59 -7.05
N VAL A 102 5.66 0.36 -6.02
CA VAL A 102 5.73 -0.83 -5.18
C VAL A 102 4.56 -1.75 -5.48
N TYR A 103 4.85 -2.97 -5.88
CA TYR A 103 3.88 -4.01 -6.20
C TYR A 103 4.02 -5.18 -5.22
N GLU A 104 2.91 -5.77 -4.82
CA GLU A 104 2.93 -7.07 -4.16
C GLU A 104 2.99 -8.17 -5.22
N VAL A 105 3.81 -9.18 -5.01
CA VAL A 105 3.88 -10.34 -5.90
C VAL A 105 3.09 -11.48 -5.28
N VAL A 106 2.00 -11.86 -5.94
CA VAL A 106 1.13 -12.97 -5.55
C VAL A 106 1.07 -13.95 -6.70
N ASP A 107 1.42 -15.22 -6.44
CA ASP A 107 1.46 -16.28 -7.45
C ASP A 107 2.28 -15.93 -8.71
N GLY A 108 3.36 -15.18 -8.53
CA GLY A 108 4.23 -14.73 -9.61
C GLY A 108 3.75 -13.50 -10.38
N GLU A 109 2.57 -12.99 -10.06
CA GLU A 109 2.00 -11.80 -10.69
C GLU A 109 2.11 -10.56 -9.80
N ARG A 110 2.38 -9.41 -10.41
CA ARG A 110 2.41 -8.13 -9.73
C ARG A 110 1.00 -7.58 -9.55
N GLN A 111 0.67 -7.23 -8.32
CA GLN A 111 -0.58 -6.57 -7.96
C GLN A 111 -0.29 -5.18 -7.41
N GLY A 112 -1.06 -4.21 -7.82
CA GLY A 112 -0.91 -2.82 -7.41
C GLY A 112 -0.74 -1.87 -8.60
N PRO A 113 -0.01 -0.76 -8.44
CA PRO A 113 0.91 -0.42 -7.33
C PRO A 113 0.17 -0.03 -6.05
N TYR A 114 0.74 -0.40 -4.90
CA TYR A 114 0.22 -0.02 -3.59
C TYR A 114 0.85 1.25 -3.03
N ASP A 115 2.00 1.64 -3.55
CA ASP A 115 2.65 2.92 -3.27
C ASP A 115 3.37 3.46 -4.50
N HIS A 116 3.42 4.77 -4.61
CA HIS A 116 4.12 5.50 -5.65
C HIS A 116 4.90 6.64 -5.02
N LEU A 117 6.23 6.64 -5.20
CA LEU A 117 7.12 7.64 -4.64
C LEU A 117 7.86 8.34 -5.76
N ILE A 118 7.84 9.67 -5.73
CA ILE A 118 8.63 10.51 -6.62
C ILE A 118 9.69 11.23 -5.79
N ALA A 119 10.93 11.16 -6.23
CA ALA A 119 12.03 11.85 -5.60
C ALA A 119 12.97 12.46 -6.62
N PHE A 120 13.73 13.44 -6.19
CA PHE A 120 14.79 14.05 -6.98
C PHE A 120 16.13 13.84 -6.27
N VAL A 121 17.12 13.43 -7.04
CA VAL A 121 18.48 13.20 -6.55
C VAL A 121 19.44 14.03 -7.38
N GLY A 122 20.20 14.87 -6.69
CA GLY A 122 21.23 15.70 -7.29
C GLY A 122 22.63 15.14 -7.05
N ARG A 123 23.56 15.45 -7.94
CA ARG A 123 24.99 15.27 -7.71
C ARG A 123 25.44 16.36 -6.73
N ARG A 124 26.04 15.98 -5.62
CA ARG A 124 26.83 16.87 -4.76
C ARG A 124 28.29 16.78 -5.11
#